data_a9ac730ab86b780086e7c9a1dc72d200
#
_entry.id   a9ac730ab86b780086e7c9a1dc72d200
#
_cell.length_a   1.000
_cell.length_b   1.000
_cell.length_c   1.000
_cell.angle_alpha   90.00
_cell.angle_beta   90.00
_cell.angle_gamma   90.00
#
_symmetry.space_group_name_H-M   'P 1'
#
loop_
_entity.id
_entity.type
_entity.pdbx_description
1 polymer ?
#
loop_
_entity_poly.entity_id
_entity_poly.type
_entity_poly.pdbx_seq_one_letter_code
_entity_poly.pdbx_strand_id
1 'polypeptide(L)'
;LVFISTVAVYGCEFGELITEEHSLEGNTPYAKSKIQAEEYLTKWCKKHNVVLGILRPSLLAGKDAPGNLGAMLNGVKKGFYMNIAGGKVIKSILMAEDIVRIMPALIKKGGVYNVCDTFQPTFGQISESVANQLGKGKPISIPLWMAKCMALVGDFLGSKAPINSYKLKKMTKSLTFSNEKARRELDWEPLDVLTNYKI
;
A
#
# COMPACT_ATOMS: atom_id res chain seq x y z
N LEU A 1 -3.82 -11.88 -21.32
CA LEU A 1 -3.24 -12.35 -20.05
C LEU A 1 -3.25 -11.21 -19.03
N VAL A 2 -3.54 -11.51 -17.77
CA VAL A 2 -3.43 -10.54 -16.67
C VAL A 2 -2.44 -11.03 -15.64
N PHE A 3 -1.58 -10.12 -15.17
CA PHE A 3 -0.63 -10.38 -14.10
C PHE A 3 -0.79 -9.36 -12.96
N ILE A 4 -1.03 -9.86 -11.76
CA ILE A 4 -1.06 -9.03 -10.55
C ILE A 4 0.34 -8.95 -9.99
N SER A 5 0.98 -7.80 -10.21
CA SER A 5 2.29 -7.43 -9.67
C SER A 5 2.13 -6.66 -8.33
N THR A 6 2.93 -5.65 -8.09
CA THR A 6 2.93 -4.84 -6.86
C THR A 6 3.73 -3.56 -7.06
N VAL A 7 3.40 -2.49 -6.36
CA VAL A 7 4.25 -1.28 -6.30
C VAL A 7 5.60 -1.51 -5.62
N ALA A 8 5.78 -2.64 -4.92
CA ALA A 8 7.07 -2.99 -4.32
C ALA A 8 8.19 -3.18 -5.36
N VAL A 9 7.86 -3.38 -6.64
CA VAL A 9 8.82 -3.48 -7.75
C VAL A 9 9.66 -2.22 -7.91
N TYR A 10 9.18 -1.05 -7.48
CA TYR A 10 9.94 0.20 -7.54
C TYR A 10 11.05 0.30 -6.48
N GLY A 11 10.99 -0.49 -5.41
CA GLY A 11 12.00 -0.44 -4.33
C GLY A 11 11.94 0.80 -3.44
N CYS A 12 10.96 1.68 -3.63
CA CYS A 12 10.86 2.93 -2.92
C CYS A 12 10.41 2.73 -1.46
N GLU A 13 11.12 3.37 -0.53
CA GLU A 13 10.72 3.44 0.88
C GLU A 13 9.91 4.70 1.20
N PHE A 14 10.02 5.73 0.37
CA PHE A 14 9.31 7.01 0.44
C PHE A 14 9.22 7.62 -0.96
N GLY A 15 8.28 8.53 -1.16
CA GLY A 15 8.04 9.22 -2.42
C GLY A 15 6.57 9.64 -2.53
N GLU A 16 6.30 10.52 -3.47
CA GLU A 16 4.96 11.04 -3.69
C GLU A 16 4.56 10.86 -5.16
N LEU A 17 3.36 10.34 -5.38
CA LEU A 17 2.74 10.14 -6.69
C LEU A 17 3.66 9.45 -7.71
N ILE A 18 4.37 8.40 -7.28
CA ILE A 18 5.26 7.62 -8.14
C ILE A 18 4.45 7.02 -9.29
N THR A 19 4.92 7.25 -10.52
CA THR A 19 4.28 6.78 -11.76
C THR A 19 4.86 5.46 -12.25
N GLU A 20 4.24 4.88 -13.28
CA GLU A 20 4.68 3.61 -13.90
C GLU A 20 6.04 3.74 -14.62
N GLU A 21 6.48 4.95 -14.90
CA GLU A 21 7.76 5.24 -15.58
C GLU A 21 8.97 5.16 -14.62
N HIS A 22 8.70 5.07 -13.31
CA HIS A 22 9.78 4.95 -12.33
C HIS A 22 10.54 3.63 -12.50
N SER A 23 11.87 3.67 -12.27
CA SER A 23 12.73 2.49 -12.40
C SER A 23 12.33 1.35 -11.44
N LEU A 24 12.52 0.10 -11.89
CA LEU A 24 12.21 -1.08 -11.10
C LEU A 24 13.45 -1.51 -10.30
N GLU A 25 13.58 -1.00 -9.08
CA GLU A 25 14.73 -1.18 -8.20
C GLU A 25 14.42 -2.03 -6.95
N GLY A 26 13.30 -2.75 -6.98
CA GLY A 26 12.88 -3.63 -5.88
C GLY A 26 13.94 -4.68 -5.54
N ASN A 27 14.48 -4.62 -4.32
CA ASN A 27 15.61 -5.45 -3.90
C ASN A 27 15.22 -6.62 -2.98
N THR A 28 13.97 -6.67 -2.49
CA THR A 28 13.48 -7.79 -1.69
C THR A 28 13.26 -9.04 -2.57
N PRO A 29 13.34 -10.27 -2.03
CA PRO A 29 13.07 -11.49 -2.80
C PRO A 29 11.68 -11.44 -3.49
N TYR A 30 10.66 -10.91 -2.79
CA TYR A 30 9.32 -10.72 -3.34
C TYR A 30 9.31 -9.74 -4.52
N ALA A 31 9.91 -8.56 -4.36
CA ALA A 31 9.95 -7.57 -5.44
C ALA A 31 10.72 -8.10 -6.66
N LYS A 32 11.88 -8.73 -6.44
CA LYS A 32 12.69 -9.35 -7.51
C LYS A 32 11.90 -10.41 -8.28
N SER A 33 11.16 -11.28 -7.59
CA SER A 33 10.33 -12.30 -8.25
C SER A 33 9.24 -11.68 -9.12
N LYS A 34 8.63 -10.56 -8.67
CA LYS A 34 7.62 -9.84 -9.45
C LYS A 34 8.23 -9.13 -10.65
N ILE A 35 9.40 -8.49 -10.52
CA ILE A 35 10.12 -7.86 -11.64
C ILE A 35 10.46 -8.92 -12.70
N GLN A 36 11.05 -10.04 -12.31
CA GLN A 36 11.38 -11.14 -13.23
C GLN A 36 10.14 -11.68 -13.95
N ALA A 37 9.02 -11.80 -13.23
CA ALA A 37 7.76 -12.25 -13.84
C ALA A 37 7.21 -11.23 -14.84
N GLU A 38 7.24 -9.92 -14.52
CA GLU A 38 6.84 -8.87 -15.47
C GLU A 38 7.69 -8.91 -16.74
N GLU A 39 9.01 -9.01 -16.59
CA GLU A 39 9.93 -9.10 -17.74
C GLU A 39 9.69 -10.34 -18.60
N TYR A 40 9.55 -11.50 -17.96
CA TYR A 40 9.29 -12.76 -18.65
C TYR A 40 7.97 -12.72 -19.41
N LEU A 41 6.89 -12.31 -18.75
CA LEU A 41 5.56 -12.24 -19.34
C LEU A 41 5.50 -11.23 -20.49
N THR A 42 6.18 -10.09 -20.34
CA THR A 42 6.25 -9.05 -21.39
C THR A 42 6.92 -9.63 -22.66
N LYS A 43 8.04 -10.32 -22.51
CA LYS A 43 8.75 -10.96 -23.63
C LYS A 43 7.90 -12.08 -24.25
N TRP A 44 7.30 -12.92 -23.42
CA TRP A 44 6.48 -14.06 -23.89
C TRP A 44 5.22 -13.58 -24.61
N CYS A 45 4.47 -12.64 -24.04
CA CYS A 45 3.25 -12.13 -24.66
C CYS A 45 3.54 -11.41 -25.99
N LYS A 46 4.63 -10.63 -26.05
CA LYS A 46 5.06 -10.00 -27.31
C LYS A 46 5.37 -11.04 -28.40
N LYS A 47 6.06 -12.12 -28.04
CA LYS A 47 6.39 -13.20 -28.98
C LYS A 47 5.16 -13.93 -29.51
N HIS A 48 4.11 -14.06 -28.69
CA HIS A 48 2.92 -14.85 -29.01
C HIS A 48 1.69 -13.99 -29.38
N ASN A 49 1.85 -12.68 -29.57
CA ASN A 49 0.77 -11.73 -29.88
C ASN A 49 -0.38 -11.77 -28.85
N VAL A 50 -0.04 -11.93 -27.57
CA VAL A 50 -1.01 -11.94 -26.47
C VAL A 50 -1.06 -10.56 -25.80
N VAL A 51 -2.26 -10.01 -25.65
CA VAL A 51 -2.46 -8.77 -24.86
C VAL A 51 -2.12 -9.04 -23.41
N LEU A 52 -1.18 -8.27 -22.84
CA LEU A 52 -0.76 -8.37 -21.45
C LEU A 52 -1.21 -7.15 -20.67
N GLY A 53 -1.97 -7.37 -19.58
CA GLY A 53 -2.29 -6.38 -18.58
C GLY A 53 -1.54 -6.66 -17.28
N ILE A 54 -0.84 -5.67 -16.74
CA ILE A 54 -0.12 -5.76 -15.48
C ILE A 54 -0.70 -4.72 -14.51
N LEU A 55 -1.17 -5.18 -13.36
CA LEU A 55 -1.52 -4.29 -12.25
C LEU A 55 -0.41 -4.27 -11.21
N ARG A 56 -0.04 -3.07 -10.77
CA ARG A 56 0.84 -2.84 -9.62
C ARG A 56 0.02 -2.25 -8.47
N PRO A 57 -0.71 -3.09 -7.72
CA PRO A 57 -1.50 -2.60 -6.60
C PRO A 57 -0.60 -2.07 -5.48
N SER A 58 -1.10 -1.03 -4.82
CA SER A 58 -0.58 -0.49 -3.58
C SER A 58 -0.97 -1.38 -2.39
N LEU A 59 -0.99 -0.85 -1.17
CA LEU A 59 -1.43 -1.59 0.01
C LEU A 59 -2.91 -1.96 -0.11
N LEU A 60 -3.23 -3.24 -0.06
CA LEU A 60 -4.61 -3.71 -0.18
C LEU A 60 -5.37 -3.60 1.14
N ALA A 61 -6.51 -2.93 1.09
CA ALA A 61 -7.52 -2.92 2.14
C ALA A 61 -8.60 -3.97 1.84
N GLY A 62 -8.88 -4.83 2.81
CA GLY A 62 -9.85 -5.90 2.70
C GLY A 62 -9.91 -6.72 3.98
N LYS A 63 -10.75 -7.73 4.00
CA LYS A 63 -10.81 -8.68 5.12
C LYS A 63 -9.43 -9.33 5.29
N ASP A 64 -8.93 -9.36 6.53
CA ASP A 64 -7.62 -9.93 6.86
C ASP A 64 -6.42 -9.22 6.16
N ALA A 65 -6.51 -7.89 6.00
CA ALA A 65 -5.44 -7.10 5.38
C ALA A 65 -4.06 -7.42 5.97
N PRO A 66 -3.05 -7.72 5.14
CA PRO A 66 -1.72 -8.09 5.62
C PRO A 66 -0.88 -6.87 6.03
N GLY A 67 0.27 -7.13 6.64
CA GLY A 67 1.31 -6.13 6.90
C GLY A 67 0.90 -5.02 7.86
N ASN A 68 1.27 -3.78 7.56
CA ASN A 68 1.07 -2.64 8.45
C ASN A 68 -0.41 -2.29 8.68
N LEU A 69 -1.26 -2.48 7.68
CA LEU A 69 -2.69 -2.24 7.81
C LEU A 69 -3.31 -3.26 8.77
N GLY A 70 -3.00 -4.54 8.61
CA GLY A 70 -3.46 -5.58 9.54
C GLY A 70 -2.93 -5.39 10.96
N ALA A 71 -1.67 -4.96 11.10
CA ALA A 71 -1.10 -4.64 12.41
C ALA A 71 -1.84 -3.47 13.08
N MET A 72 -2.17 -2.42 12.32
CA MET A 72 -2.98 -1.30 12.80
C MET A 72 -4.38 -1.77 13.24
N LEU A 73 -5.07 -2.54 12.40
CA LEU A 73 -6.39 -3.09 12.70
C LEU A 73 -6.40 -3.88 14.02
N ASN A 74 -5.44 -4.80 14.16
CA ASN A 74 -5.30 -5.61 15.36
C ASN A 74 -4.97 -4.74 16.59
N GLY A 75 -4.12 -3.73 16.43
CA GLY A 75 -3.78 -2.80 17.49
C GLY A 75 -5.00 -1.96 17.94
N VAL A 76 -5.80 -1.47 16.99
CA VAL A 76 -7.06 -0.75 17.30
C VAL A 76 -8.07 -1.69 17.95
N LYS A 77 -8.27 -2.90 17.43
CA LYS A 77 -9.15 -3.93 18.03
C LYS A 77 -8.77 -4.23 19.47
N LYS A 78 -7.48 -4.30 19.78
CA LYS A 78 -6.97 -4.58 21.13
C LYS A 78 -6.84 -3.33 22.01
N GLY A 79 -7.03 -2.13 21.46
CA GLY A 79 -7.02 -0.88 22.21
C GLY A 79 -5.62 -0.31 22.52
N PHE A 80 -4.55 -0.82 21.91
CA PHE A 80 -3.18 -0.34 22.17
C PHE A 80 -2.55 0.38 20.96
N TYR A 81 -3.30 0.57 19.86
CA TYR A 81 -2.76 1.30 18.71
C TYR A 81 -2.59 2.79 19.00
N MET A 82 -1.43 3.31 18.63
CA MET A 82 -1.10 4.73 18.77
C MET A 82 -0.64 5.29 17.42
N ASN A 83 -1.16 6.45 17.07
CA ASN A 83 -0.65 7.22 15.93
C ASN A 83 0.67 7.90 16.31
N ILE A 84 1.63 7.93 15.39
CA ILE A 84 2.89 8.67 15.55
C ILE A 84 2.74 10.02 14.85
N ALA A 85 3.10 11.10 15.53
CA ALA A 85 3.07 12.47 14.99
C ALA A 85 1.71 12.82 14.33
N GLY A 86 0.59 12.47 14.98
CA GLY A 86 -0.75 12.73 14.49
C GLY A 86 -1.23 11.81 13.39
N GLY A 87 -0.48 10.77 13.04
CA GLY A 87 -0.85 9.84 11.96
C GLY A 87 -0.88 10.48 10.57
N LYS A 88 -0.11 11.56 10.36
CA LYS A 88 -0.11 12.35 9.11
C LYS A 88 0.49 11.64 7.89
N VAL A 89 1.11 10.48 8.11
CA VAL A 89 1.75 9.71 7.03
C VAL A 89 0.70 9.15 6.08
N ILE A 90 0.95 9.31 4.79
CA ILE A 90 0.12 8.81 3.70
C ILE A 90 0.80 7.61 3.08
N LYS A 91 0.06 6.53 2.91
CA LYS A 91 0.45 5.38 2.10
C LYS A 91 -0.68 5.09 1.14
N SER A 92 -0.37 4.96 -0.15
CA SER A 92 -1.39 4.56 -1.11
C SER A 92 -2.01 3.24 -0.71
N ILE A 93 -3.33 3.19 -0.71
CA ILE A 93 -4.15 2.02 -0.38
C ILE A 93 -5.13 1.79 -1.51
N LEU A 94 -5.57 0.57 -1.69
CA LEU A 94 -6.56 0.15 -2.67
C LEU A 94 -7.54 -0.82 -2.02
N MET A 95 -8.83 -0.66 -2.27
CA MET A 95 -9.80 -1.68 -1.91
C MET A 95 -9.54 -2.97 -2.72
N ALA A 96 -9.56 -4.13 -2.07
CA ALA A 96 -9.29 -5.40 -2.74
C ALA A 96 -10.29 -5.69 -3.88
N GLU A 97 -11.53 -5.24 -3.74
CA GLU A 97 -12.60 -5.34 -4.74
C GLU A 97 -12.26 -4.61 -6.04
N ASP A 98 -11.46 -3.55 -5.98
CA ASP A 98 -11.06 -2.78 -7.15
C ASP A 98 -10.21 -3.57 -8.13
N ILE A 99 -9.48 -4.58 -7.65
CA ILE A 99 -8.75 -5.51 -8.52
C ILE A 99 -9.72 -6.20 -9.49
N VAL A 100 -10.89 -6.60 -9.02
CA VAL A 100 -11.90 -7.26 -9.88
C VAL A 100 -12.59 -6.25 -10.80
N ARG A 101 -12.89 -5.06 -10.28
CA ARG A 101 -13.59 -4.00 -11.04
C ARG A 101 -12.80 -3.51 -12.24
N ILE A 102 -11.48 -3.44 -12.16
CA ILE A 102 -10.61 -2.96 -13.23
C ILE A 102 -10.35 -4.03 -14.32
N MET A 103 -10.55 -5.32 -14.02
CA MET A 103 -10.21 -6.43 -14.90
C MET A 103 -10.81 -6.36 -16.31
N PRO A 104 -12.11 -6.05 -16.53
CA PRO A 104 -12.68 -6.04 -17.88
C PRO A 104 -11.98 -5.06 -18.83
N ALA A 105 -11.67 -3.85 -18.34
CA ALA A 105 -10.97 -2.84 -19.12
C ALA A 105 -9.50 -3.23 -19.36
N LEU A 106 -8.84 -3.77 -18.35
CA LEU A 106 -7.45 -4.22 -18.43
C LEU A 106 -7.27 -5.38 -19.43
N ILE A 107 -8.16 -6.36 -19.42
CA ILE A 107 -8.11 -7.50 -20.36
C ILE A 107 -8.23 -7.02 -21.80
N LYS A 108 -9.09 -6.03 -22.07
CA LYS A 108 -9.32 -5.48 -23.39
C LYS A 108 -8.14 -4.64 -23.88
N LYS A 109 -7.59 -3.79 -23.02
CA LYS A 109 -6.58 -2.79 -23.40
C LYS A 109 -5.14 -3.31 -23.23
N GLY A 110 -4.87 -4.07 -22.17
CA GLY A 110 -3.50 -4.38 -21.74
C GLY A 110 -2.79 -3.18 -21.16
N GLY A 111 -1.48 -3.30 -20.97
CA GLY A 111 -0.64 -2.22 -20.42
C GLY A 111 -0.26 -2.44 -18.96
N VAL A 112 0.53 -1.52 -18.39
CA VAL A 112 1.02 -1.55 -17.01
C VAL A 112 0.42 -0.38 -16.25
N TYR A 113 -0.17 -0.66 -15.08
CA TYR A 113 -0.90 0.35 -14.30
C TYR A 113 -0.65 0.22 -12.81
N ASN A 114 -0.31 1.36 -12.18
CA ASN A 114 -0.43 1.50 -10.74
C ASN A 114 -1.91 1.61 -10.36
N VAL A 115 -2.31 0.93 -9.30
CA VAL A 115 -3.68 0.99 -8.81
C VAL A 115 -3.72 1.28 -7.31
N CYS A 116 -4.38 2.38 -6.96
CA CYS A 116 -4.58 2.85 -5.59
C CYS A 116 -5.81 3.76 -5.53
N ASP A 117 -6.28 4.06 -4.33
CA ASP A 117 -7.33 5.06 -4.09
C ASP A 117 -6.89 6.44 -4.60
N THR A 118 -7.81 7.18 -5.18
CA THR A 118 -7.58 8.57 -5.61
C THR A 118 -7.47 9.51 -4.41
N PHE A 119 -8.35 9.35 -3.42
CA PHE A 119 -8.21 10.00 -2.12
C PHE A 119 -7.30 9.12 -1.25
N GLN A 120 -6.04 9.52 -1.15
CA GLN A 120 -5.05 8.76 -0.39
C GLN A 120 -5.08 9.16 1.08
N PRO A 121 -5.78 8.42 1.95
CA PRO A 121 -5.98 8.80 3.33
C PRO A 121 -4.70 8.69 4.15
N THR A 122 -4.60 9.50 5.20
CA THR A 122 -3.58 9.32 6.23
C THR A 122 -3.86 8.09 7.08
N PHE A 123 -2.82 7.49 7.66
CA PHE A 123 -2.99 6.40 8.62
C PHE A 123 -3.81 6.81 9.84
N GLY A 124 -3.76 8.09 10.22
CA GLY A 124 -4.61 8.66 11.26
C GLY A 124 -6.10 8.58 10.91
N GLN A 125 -6.47 8.97 9.69
CA GLN A 125 -7.86 8.89 9.22
C GLN A 125 -8.35 7.44 9.15
N ILE A 126 -7.52 6.52 8.65
CA ILE A 126 -7.89 5.11 8.59
C ILE A 126 -8.06 4.53 9.99
N SER A 127 -7.12 4.79 10.92
CA SER A 127 -7.20 4.27 12.28
C SER A 127 -8.40 4.83 13.06
N GLU A 128 -8.78 6.08 12.80
CA GLU A 128 -9.97 6.71 13.37
C GLU A 128 -11.26 6.09 12.79
N SER A 129 -11.34 5.88 11.47
CA SER A 129 -12.46 5.19 10.83
C SER A 129 -12.65 3.79 11.41
N VAL A 130 -11.55 3.03 11.55
CA VAL A 130 -11.54 1.69 12.16
C VAL A 130 -12.02 1.73 13.61
N ALA A 131 -11.52 2.69 14.41
CA ALA A 131 -11.93 2.83 15.81
C ALA A 131 -13.43 3.13 15.94
N ASN A 132 -13.93 4.04 15.11
CA ASN A 132 -15.36 4.39 15.07
C ASN A 132 -16.23 3.18 14.72
N GLN A 133 -15.86 2.38 13.72
CA GLN A 133 -16.59 1.15 13.35
C GLN A 133 -16.63 0.13 14.50
N LEU A 134 -15.61 0.10 15.35
CA LEU A 134 -15.53 -0.79 16.52
C LEU A 134 -16.17 -0.20 17.79
N GLY A 135 -16.79 0.99 17.71
CA GLY A 135 -17.32 1.69 18.89
C GLY A 135 -16.26 2.11 19.89
N LYS A 136 -15.02 2.32 19.44
CA LYS A 136 -13.87 2.71 20.28
C LYS A 136 -13.55 4.19 20.14
N GLY A 137 -12.91 4.74 21.17
CA GLY A 137 -12.38 6.10 21.12
C GLY A 137 -11.26 6.25 20.08
N LYS A 138 -11.06 7.48 19.63
CA LYS A 138 -9.98 7.84 18.70
C LYS A 138 -8.62 7.38 19.22
N PRO A 139 -7.79 6.73 18.39
CA PRO A 139 -6.44 6.32 18.80
C PRO A 139 -5.59 7.51 19.25
N ILE A 140 -4.90 7.33 20.36
CA ILE A 140 -4.02 8.37 20.93
C ILE A 140 -2.86 8.65 19.97
N SER A 141 -2.44 9.90 19.89
CA SER A 141 -1.26 10.29 19.12
C SER A 141 -0.08 10.56 20.04
N ILE A 142 1.06 9.93 19.77
CA ILE A 142 2.31 10.21 20.47
C ILE A 142 3.20 11.16 19.63
N PRO A 143 3.88 12.12 20.27
CA PRO A 143 4.84 12.97 19.58
C PRO A 143 6.00 12.18 18.98
N LEU A 144 6.57 12.68 17.88
CA LEU A 144 7.67 12.00 17.18
C LEU A 144 8.89 11.76 18.09
N TRP A 145 9.19 12.70 19.01
CA TRP A 145 10.33 12.54 19.92
C TRP A 145 10.14 11.34 20.86
N MET A 146 8.93 11.12 21.39
CA MET A 146 8.62 9.94 22.21
C MET A 146 8.78 8.65 21.41
N ALA A 147 8.25 8.62 20.17
CA ALA A 147 8.41 7.47 19.28
C ALA A 147 9.90 7.18 18.97
N LYS A 148 10.74 8.24 18.84
CA LYS A 148 12.19 8.10 18.68
C LYS A 148 12.85 7.47 19.93
N CYS A 149 12.48 7.91 21.12
CA CYS A 149 13.00 7.30 22.36
C CYS A 149 12.62 5.82 22.45
N MET A 150 11.35 5.48 22.15
CA MET A 150 10.89 4.08 22.12
C MET A 150 11.65 3.26 21.08
N ALA A 151 11.92 3.84 19.90
CA ALA A 151 12.64 3.17 18.83
C ALA A 151 14.10 2.88 19.22
N LEU A 152 14.78 3.81 19.91
CA LEU A 152 16.14 3.59 20.43
C LEU A 152 16.17 2.42 21.42
N VAL A 153 15.21 2.35 22.35
CA VAL A 153 15.09 1.19 23.24
C VAL A 153 14.84 -0.10 22.43
N GLY A 154 14.01 -0.01 21.39
CA GLY A 154 13.74 -1.14 20.49
C GLY A 154 14.95 -1.61 19.71
N ASP A 155 15.91 -0.73 19.37
CA ASP A 155 17.16 -1.11 18.70
C ASP A 155 17.99 -2.05 19.58
N PHE A 156 18.00 -1.86 20.91
CA PHE A 156 18.65 -2.77 21.85
C PHE A 156 17.94 -4.14 21.96
N LEU A 157 16.62 -4.17 21.79
CA LEU A 157 15.81 -5.40 21.83
C LEU A 157 15.86 -6.18 20.50
N GLY A 158 16.46 -5.59 19.46
CA GLY A 158 16.65 -6.20 18.16
C GLY A 158 15.38 -6.35 17.32
N SER A 159 15.39 -7.34 16.41
CA SER A 159 14.33 -7.54 15.40
C SER A 159 12.95 -7.85 15.98
N LYS A 160 12.88 -8.37 17.19
CA LYS A 160 11.62 -8.72 17.90
C LYS A 160 10.90 -7.51 18.49
N ALA A 161 11.58 -6.35 18.58
CA ALA A 161 10.96 -5.14 19.10
C ALA A 161 9.75 -4.71 18.23
N PRO A 162 8.63 -4.29 18.85
CA PRO A 162 7.45 -3.81 18.11
C PRO A 162 7.77 -2.56 17.30
N ILE A 163 8.67 -1.70 17.79
CA ILE A 163 9.19 -0.51 17.11
C ILE A 163 10.71 -0.44 17.29
N ASN A 164 11.44 -0.08 16.23
CA ASN A 164 12.87 0.24 16.24
C ASN A 164 13.11 1.38 15.24
N SER A 165 14.32 1.94 15.19
CA SER A 165 14.64 3.10 14.35
C SER A 165 14.35 2.87 12.86
N TYR A 166 14.60 1.67 12.34
CA TYR A 166 14.29 1.31 10.96
C TYR A 166 12.78 1.29 10.69
N LYS A 167 12.01 0.62 11.57
CA LYS A 167 10.54 0.58 11.47
C LYS A 167 9.94 1.98 11.61
N LEU A 168 10.43 2.78 12.57
CA LEU A 168 9.99 4.16 12.77
C LEU A 168 10.20 5.02 11.52
N LYS A 169 11.39 4.93 10.91
CA LYS A 169 11.69 5.64 9.65
C LYS A 169 10.67 5.32 8.55
N LYS A 170 10.30 4.04 8.39
CA LYS A 170 9.26 3.61 7.43
C LYS A 170 7.87 4.07 7.80
N MET A 171 7.54 4.14 9.09
CA MET A 171 6.23 4.56 9.59
C MET A 171 6.02 6.07 9.55
N THR A 172 7.09 6.86 9.41
CA THR A 172 7.02 8.33 9.44
C THR A 172 7.22 9.00 8.10
N LYS A 173 7.41 8.24 7.01
CA LYS A 173 7.56 8.79 5.66
C LYS A 173 6.41 8.34 4.78
N SER A 174 5.85 9.28 4.01
CA SER A 174 4.82 8.98 3.02
C SER A 174 5.39 8.22 1.83
N LEU A 175 4.56 7.36 1.25
CA LEU A 175 4.85 6.64 0.03
C LEU A 175 3.56 6.51 -0.76
N THR A 176 3.45 7.29 -1.84
CA THR A 176 2.24 7.35 -2.64
C THR A 176 2.54 7.10 -4.12
N PHE A 177 1.56 6.55 -4.81
CA PHE A 177 1.63 6.20 -6.22
C PHE A 177 0.52 6.93 -6.97
N SER A 178 0.79 7.29 -8.23
CA SER A 178 -0.22 7.87 -9.12
C SER A 178 -1.06 6.76 -9.74
N ASN A 179 -2.39 6.95 -9.75
CA ASN A 179 -3.32 6.10 -10.48
C ASN A 179 -3.89 6.79 -11.73
N GLU A 180 -3.37 7.96 -12.09
CA GLU A 180 -3.90 8.78 -13.19
C GLU A 180 -3.93 8.04 -14.52
N LYS A 181 -2.89 7.25 -14.81
CA LYS A 181 -2.82 6.45 -16.03
C LYS A 181 -3.95 5.44 -16.08
N ALA A 182 -4.19 4.69 -14.99
CA ALA A 182 -5.26 3.71 -14.92
C ALA A 182 -6.64 4.37 -15.10
N ARG A 183 -6.89 5.48 -14.41
CA ARG A 183 -8.15 6.24 -14.52
C ARG A 183 -8.39 6.72 -15.94
N ARG A 184 -7.42 7.40 -16.53
CA ARG A 184 -7.54 7.96 -17.89
C ARG A 184 -7.67 6.89 -18.96
N GLU A 185 -6.90 5.83 -18.88
CA GLU A 185 -6.79 4.86 -19.96
C GLU A 185 -7.77 3.71 -19.86
N LEU A 186 -8.20 3.34 -18.66
CA LEU A 186 -9.13 2.24 -18.40
C LEU A 186 -10.53 2.71 -18.02
N ASP A 187 -10.76 4.04 -17.98
CA ASP A 187 -12.03 4.64 -17.53
C ASP A 187 -12.48 4.02 -16.19
N TRP A 188 -11.53 3.95 -15.24
CA TRP A 188 -11.70 3.29 -13.96
C TRP A 188 -11.59 4.29 -12.81
N GLU A 189 -12.57 4.25 -11.91
CA GLU A 189 -12.56 5.02 -10.67
C GLU A 189 -12.51 4.07 -9.47
N PRO A 190 -11.50 4.22 -8.59
CA PRO A 190 -11.37 3.41 -7.39
C PRO A 190 -12.46 3.70 -6.37
N LEU A 191 -12.73 2.73 -5.52
CA LEU A 191 -13.56 2.91 -4.32
C LEU A 191 -12.79 3.72 -3.29
N ASP A 192 -13.43 4.72 -2.69
CA ASP A 192 -12.87 5.44 -1.54
C ASP A 192 -12.71 4.50 -0.35
N VAL A 193 -11.47 4.37 0.14
CA VAL A 193 -11.13 3.43 1.22
C VAL A 193 -11.80 3.82 2.54
N LEU A 194 -11.89 5.13 2.87
CA LEU A 194 -12.48 5.55 4.14
C LEU A 194 -13.97 5.22 4.23
N THR A 195 -14.67 5.30 3.09
CA THR A 195 -16.12 5.06 3.00
C THR A 195 -16.45 3.57 2.87
N ASN A 196 -15.66 2.84 2.08
CA ASN A 196 -15.99 1.46 1.67
C ASN A 196 -15.32 0.39 2.52
N TYR A 197 -14.21 0.72 3.23
CA TYR A 197 -13.54 -0.27 4.07
C TYR A 197 -14.38 -0.60 5.29
N LYS A 198 -14.91 -1.83 5.35
CA LYS A 198 -15.65 -2.39 6.48
C LYS A 198 -14.83 -3.49 7.17
N ILE A 199 -14.94 -3.57 8.51
CA ILE A 199 -14.16 -4.48 9.36
C ILE A 199 -14.97 -5.73 9.69
#